data_e9b84ba1636be62cea633dbd8b981ac1
#
_entry.id   e9b84ba1636be62cea633dbd8b981ac1
#
_cell.length_a   1.000
_cell.length_b   1.000
_cell.length_c   1.000
_cell.angle_alpha   90.00
_cell.angle_beta   90.00
_cell.angle_gamma   90.00
#
_symmetry.space_group_name_H-M   'P 1'
#
loop_
_entity.id
_entity.type
_entity.pdbx_description
1 polymer ?
#
loop_
_entity_poly.entity_id
_entity_poly.type
_entity_poly.pdbx_seq_one_letter_code
_entity_poly.pdbx_strand_id
1 'polypeptide(L)'
;LKWLKDGKHTDNLENGPQNKTCNAYLKEVFRFYCFLEAVRNNGSYLSVLSYNQPITKANAIGVRRTLRSRSFKGYLKEEERDVRAAEKNEIITILEACTNCRDQVLILLTSELGFRIGEILGIDYTKDIDYETHEIRVNFREDNENDARAKNAEERRGRLSDDTFEFLLYYIGEYWDILQKQEYLFINIKGDTTGKPMKVDSVYDMFER
;
A
#
# COMPACT_ATOMS: atom_id res chain seq x y z
N LEU A 1 21.96 -15.69 2.92
CA LEU A 1 21.93 -14.32 2.42
C LEU A 1 22.20 -14.25 0.91
N LYS A 2 23.27 -14.90 0.41
CA LYS A 2 23.58 -14.94 -1.03
C LYS A 2 22.39 -15.49 -1.84
N TRP A 3 21.78 -16.59 -1.41
CA TRP A 3 20.59 -17.18 -2.03
C TRP A 3 19.41 -16.20 -2.14
N LEU A 4 19.16 -15.39 -1.11
CA LEU A 4 18.16 -14.33 -1.15
C LEU A 4 18.51 -13.22 -2.12
N LYS A 5 19.76 -12.75 -2.10
CA LYS A 5 20.24 -11.68 -3.00
C LYS A 5 20.25 -12.09 -4.47
N ASP A 6 20.52 -13.36 -4.73
CA ASP A 6 20.50 -13.93 -6.08
C ASP A 6 19.05 -14.15 -6.59
N GLY A 7 18.01 -13.75 -5.85
CA GLY A 7 16.62 -13.88 -6.24
C GLY A 7 16.10 -15.33 -6.29
N LYS A 8 16.89 -16.32 -5.84
CA LYS A 8 16.57 -17.76 -5.94
C LYS A 8 15.38 -18.21 -5.09
N HIS A 9 14.78 -17.32 -4.33
CA HIS A 9 13.57 -17.57 -3.52
C HIS A 9 12.28 -17.27 -4.29
N THR A 10 12.36 -16.74 -5.49
CA THR A 10 11.23 -16.43 -6.38
C THR A 10 11.56 -16.89 -7.79
N ASP A 11 10.54 -17.19 -8.58
CA ASP A 11 10.68 -17.57 -9.98
C ASP A 11 10.98 -16.37 -10.90
N ASN A 12 10.90 -15.14 -10.35
CA ASN A 12 11.10 -13.90 -11.10
C ASN A 12 12.50 -13.35 -10.81
N LEU A 13 13.46 -13.66 -11.67
CA LEU A 13 14.91 -13.47 -11.47
C LEU A 13 15.46 -12.13 -11.96
N GLU A 14 14.66 -11.27 -12.59
CA GLU A 14 15.19 -10.07 -13.26
C GLU A 14 15.68 -8.99 -12.29
N ASN A 15 15.11 -8.91 -11.08
CA ASN A 15 15.57 -7.97 -10.06
C ASN A 15 15.69 -8.65 -8.71
N GLY A 16 16.91 -8.81 -8.21
CA GLY A 16 17.15 -9.31 -6.85
C GLY A 16 16.42 -8.44 -5.79
N PRO A 17 15.99 -9.03 -4.66
CA PRO A 17 15.24 -8.29 -3.64
C PRO A 17 16.08 -7.19 -3.01
N GLN A 18 15.45 -6.06 -2.71
CA GLN A 18 16.07 -4.95 -2.00
C GLN A 18 16.57 -5.37 -0.61
N ASN A 19 17.57 -4.68 -0.09
CA ASN A 19 18.13 -4.96 1.24
C ASN A 19 17.07 -4.94 2.34
N LYS A 20 16.07 -4.08 2.27
CA LYS A 20 14.93 -4.04 3.19
C LYS A 20 14.11 -5.34 3.18
N THR A 21 13.87 -5.91 2.00
CA THR A 21 13.18 -7.20 1.85
C THR A 21 14.04 -8.33 2.41
N CYS A 22 15.33 -8.36 2.07
CA CYS A 22 16.27 -9.33 2.65
C CYS A 22 16.30 -9.25 4.19
N ASN A 23 16.31 -8.05 4.76
CA ASN A 23 16.30 -7.84 6.20
C ASN A 23 14.99 -8.33 6.83
N ALA A 24 13.85 -8.21 6.15
CA ALA A 24 12.58 -8.74 6.65
C ALA A 24 12.66 -10.27 6.80
N TYR A 25 13.13 -11.00 5.80
CA TYR A 25 13.36 -12.45 5.91
C TYR A 25 14.37 -12.79 7.01
N LEU A 26 15.49 -12.08 7.08
CA LEU A 26 16.50 -12.30 8.13
C LEU A 26 15.94 -12.06 9.53
N LYS A 27 15.02 -11.09 9.72
CA LYS A 27 14.33 -10.86 11.00
C LYS A 27 13.53 -12.06 11.43
N GLU A 28 12.74 -12.65 10.53
CA GLU A 28 11.92 -13.81 10.86
C GLU A 28 12.76 -15.05 11.16
N VAL A 29 13.79 -15.29 10.36
CA VAL A 29 14.76 -16.36 10.63
C VAL A 29 15.44 -16.15 11.99
N PHE A 30 15.88 -14.95 12.30
CA PHE A 30 16.52 -14.63 13.58
C PHE A 30 15.57 -14.81 14.77
N ARG A 31 14.30 -14.42 14.64
CA ARG A 31 13.25 -14.65 15.64
C ARG A 31 13.04 -16.14 15.90
N PHE A 32 12.99 -16.93 14.83
CA PHE A 32 12.86 -18.38 14.94
C PHE A 32 14.02 -19.01 15.73
N TYR A 33 15.25 -18.61 15.44
CA TYR A 33 16.42 -19.10 16.19
C TYR A 33 16.44 -18.60 17.63
N CYS A 34 16.00 -17.38 17.92
CA CYS A 34 15.84 -16.91 19.31
C CYS A 34 14.81 -17.74 20.08
N PHE A 35 13.71 -18.12 19.42
CA PHE A 35 12.70 -19.00 19.98
C PHE A 35 13.29 -20.40 20.29
N LEU A 36 13.99 -21.00 19.34
CA LEU A 36 14.62 -22.30 19.53
C LEU A 36 15.64 -22.31 20.69
N GLU A 37 16.43 -21.24 20.81
CA GLU A 37 17.40 -21.09 21.92
C GLU A 37 16.67 -21.01 23.26
N ALA A 38 15.57 -20.26 23.33
CA ALA A 38 14.75 -20.14 24.53
C ALA A 38 14.08 -21.47 24.94
N VAL A 39 13.56 -22.23 23.97
CA VAL A 39 12.88 -23.52 24.23
C VAL A 39 13.87 -24.60 24.63
N ARG A 40 15.04 -24.66 24.02
CA ARG A 40 16.03 -25.73 24.25
C ARG A 40 16.97 -25.46 25.43
N ASN A 41 16.91 -24.27 26.02
CA ASN A 41 17.77 -23.83 27.12
C ASN A 41 19.29 -23.99 26.84
N ASN A 42 19.65 -24.14 25.56
CA ASN A 42 21.03 -24.29 25.10
C ASN A 42 21.59 -22.90 24.74
N GLY A 43 21.75 -22.04 25.76
CA GLY A 43 22.22 -20.67 25.57
C GLY A 43 23.56 -20.61 24.87
N SER A 44 23.64 -19.89 23.78
CA SER A 44 24.74 -19.11 23.24
C SER A 44 25.07 -19.26 21.75
N TYR A 45 24.41 -20.09 20.97
CA TYR A 45 24.68 -20.17 19.51
C TYR A 45 24.50 -18.82 18.82
N LEU A 46 23.54 -17.99 19.27
CA LEU A 46 23.30 -16.68 18.68
C LEU A 46 24.14 -15.56 19.28
N SER A 47 24.91 -15.82 20.35
CA SER A 47 25.72 -14.78 20.98
C SER A 47 26.77 -14.17 20.03
N VAL A 48 27.35 -14.99 19.14
CA VAL A 48 28.31 -14.53 18.13
C VAL A 48 27.64 -13.70 17.04
N LEU A 49 26.41 -14.03 16.66
CA LEU A 49 25.64 -13.43 15.58
C LEU A 49 24.76 -12.27 16.02
N SER A 50 24.67 -12.00 17.30
CA SER A 50 23.79 -10.98 17.85
C SER A 50 24.51 -10.01 18.79
N TYR A 51 23.86 -8.87 19.03
CA TYR A 51 24.25 -7.88 20.03
C TYR A 51 23.00 -7.35 20.73
N ASN A 52 23.19 -6.84 21.95
CA ASN A 52 22.10 -6.17 22.69
C ASN A 52 22.12 -4.68 22.37
N GLN A 53 20.96 -4.16 21.95
CA GLN A 53 20.75 -2.74 21.75
C GLN A 53 19.66 -2.21 22.69
N PRO A 54 19.80 -0.98 23.22
CA PRO A 54 18.72 -0.35 23.96
C PRO A 54 17.61 0.07 23.01
N ILE A 55 16.37 -0.30 23.33
CA ILE A 55 15.18 0.17 22.62
C ILE A 55 14.31 0.93 23.60
N THR A 56 14.01 2.18 23.29
CA THR A 56 13.06 2.98 24.07
C THR A 56 11.66 2.79 23.52
N LYS A 57 10.76 2.25 24.33
CA LYS A 57 9.34 2.14 24.03
C LYS A 57 8.54 3.07 24.94
N ALA A 58 7.62 3.83 24.36
CA ALA A 58 6.62 4.57 25.10
C ALA A 58 5.37 3.68 25.29
N ASN A 59 4.76 3.75 26.48
CA ASN A 59 3.44 3.14 26.70
C ASN A 59 2.33 4.11 26.24
N ALA A 60 1.06 3.67 26.33
CA ALA A 60 -0.10 4.45 25.92
C ALA A 60 -0.25 5.82 26.63
N ILE A 61 0.36 5.98 27.81
CA ILE A 61 0.38 7.23 28.60
C ILE A 61 1.70 8.01 28.45
N GLY A 62 2.52 7.69 27.44
CA GLY A 62 3.74 8.43 27.12
C GLY A 62 4.96 8.14 27.99
N VAL A 63 4.87 7.24 28.98
CA VAL A 63 6.03 6.85 29.80
C VAL A 63 7.00 6.03 28.96
N ARG A 64 8.24 6.51 28.85
CA ARG A 64 9.31 5.85 28.09
C ARG A 64 10.05 4.86 28.97
N ARG A 65 10.23 3.64 28.48
CA ARG A 65 11.08 2.62 29.10
C ARG A 65 12.13 2.16 28.12
N THR A 66 13.38 2.11 28.56
CA THR A 66 14.48 1.54 27.77
C THR A 66 14.58 0.05 28.09
N LEU A 67 14.37 -0.77 27.08
CA LEU A 67 14.47 -2.21 27.13
C LEU A 67 15.72 -2.64 26.36
N ARG A 68 16.37 -3.71 26.78
CA ARG A 68 17.43 -4.34 25.99
C ARG A 68 16.80 -5.31 25.01
N SER A 69 17.03 -5.10 23.73
CA SER A 69 16.59 -6.00 22.67
C SER A 69 17.79 -6.60 21.97
N ARG A 70 17.69 -7.88 21.69
CA ARG A 70 18.70 -8.62 20.93
C ARG A 70 18.52 -8.37 19.45
N SER A 71 19.58 -8.01 18.74
CA SER A 71 19.57 -7.73 17.32
C SER A 71 20.61 -8.57 16.59
N PHE A 72 20.31 -8.91 15.33
CA PHE A 72 21.22 -9.65 14.47
C PHE A 72 22.30 -8.74 13.87
N LYS A 73 23.56 -9.19 13.86
CA LYS A 73 24.70 -8.42 13.33
C LYS A 73 24.75 -8.39 11.79
N GLY A 74 24.07 -9.30 11.13
CA GLY A 74 24.16 -9.50 9.68
C GLY A 74 23.07 -8.78 8.87
N TYR A 75 22.35 -7.81 9.46
CA TYR A 75 21.43 -6.98 8.67
C TYR A 75 22.21 -6.15 7.64
N LEU A 76 21.61 -6.02 6.47
CA LEU A 76 22.13 -5.21 5.38
C LEU A 76 21.80 -3.74 5.64
N LYS A 77 22.67 -2.84 5.19
CA LYS A 77 22.35 -1.41 5.17
C LYS A 77 21.17 -1.21 4.21
N GLU A 78 20.06 -0.71 4.74
CA GLU A 78 18.89 -0.39 3.92
C GLU A 78 19.17 0.87 3.10
N GLU A 79 18.68 0.87 1.86
CA GLU A 79 18.74 2.02 0.99
C GLU A 79 17.74 3.06 1.51
N GLU A 80 18.19 4.28 1.67
CA GLU A 80 17.30 5.40 1.97
C GLU A 80 16.53 5.75 0.69
N ARG A 81 15.21 5.68 0.75
CA ARG A 81 14.36 6.20 -0.32
C ARG A 81 14.03 7.65 0.03
N ASP A 82 14.36 8.53 -0.86
CA ASP A 82 13.87 9.91 -0.80
C ASP A 82 12.38 9.90 -1.22
N VAL A 83 11.52 9.62 -0.24
CA VAL A 83 10.06 9.61 -0.44
C VAL A 83 9.55 10.99 -0.04
N ARG A 84 9.21 11.80 -1.03
CA ARG A 84 8.54 13.06 -0.85
C ARG A 84 7.11 13.02 -1.40
N ALA A 85 6.25 13.90 -0.90
CA ALA A 85 4.95 14.12 -1.52
C ALA A 85 5.14 14.80 -2.88
N ALA A 86 4.27 14.45 -3.84
CA ALA A 86 4.23 15.12 -5.13
C ALA A 86 3.83 16.59 -4.94
N GLU A 87 4.49 17.49 -5.66
CA GLU A 87 4.15 18.90 -5.70
C GLU A 87 2.93 19.15 -6.60
N LYS A 88 2.23 20.26 -6.36
CA LYS A 88 1.04 20.61 -7.13
C LYS A 88 1.28 20.63 -8.65
N ASN A 89 2.41 21.17 -9.08
CA ASN A 89 2.76 21.23 -10.50
C ASN A 89 3.00 19.85 -11.10
N GLU A 90 3.58 18.91 -10.33
CA GLU A 90 3.77 17.51 -10.75
C GLU A 90 2.44 16.80 -10.90
N ILE A 91 1.50 17.03 -9.97
CA ILE A 91 0.14 16.48 -10.06
C ILE A 91 -0.56 17.00 -11.33
N ILE A 92 -0.46 18.30 -11.61
CA ILE A 92 -1.03 18.90 -12.83
C ILE A 92 -0.42 18.25 -14.08
N THR A 93 0.90 18.09 -14.13
CA THR A 93 1.57 17.44 -15.26
C THR A 93 1.09 16.01 -15.47
N ILE A 94 0.88 15.23 -14.38
CA ILE A 94 0.33 13.88 -14.46
C ILE A 94 -1.11 13.90 -14.98
N LEU A 95 -1.95 14.83 -14.49
CA LEU A 95 -3.33 14.99 -14.94
C LEU A 95 -3.42 15.32 -16.43
N GLU A 96 -2.53 16.18 -16.94
CA GLU A 96 -2.43 16.53 -18.37
C GLU A 96 -1.97 15.36 -19.24
N ALA A 97 -1.16 14.46 -18.68
CA ALA A 97 -0.71 13.26 -19.38
C ALA A 97 -1.79 12.15 -19.43
N CYS A 98 -2.82 12.21 -18.58
CA CYS A 98 -3.91 11.25 -18.58
C CYS A 98 -4.75 11.36 -19.86
N THR A 99 -5.05 10.24 -20.49
CA THR A 99 -5.80 10.18 -21.75
C THR A 99 -7.31 9.99 -21.57
N ASN A 100 -7.79 9.85 -20.34
CA ASN A 100 -9.19 9.60 -20.00
C ASN A 100 -9.53 10.14 -18.60
N CYS A 101 -10.81 10.47 -18.38
CA CYS A 101 -11.26 11.05 -17.12
C CYS A 101 -11.21 10.07 -15.93
N ARG A 102 -11.30 8.75 -16.15
CA ARG A 102 -11.12 7.75 -15.08
C ARG A 102 -9.76 7.89 -14.39
N ASP A 103 -8.70 7.96 -15.19
CA ASP A 103 -7.32 8.06 -14.68
C ASP A 103 -7.11 9.41 -13.99
N GLN A 104 -7.68 10.49 -14.53
CA GLN A 104 -7.64 11.81 -13.89
C GLN A 104 -8.35 11.80 -12.53
N VAL A 105 -9.55 11.23 -12.42
CA VAL A 105 -10.27 11.09 -11.14
C VAL A 105 -9.47 10.25 -10.15
N LEU A 106 -8.83 9.17 -10.59
CA LEU A 106 -7.99 8.33 -9.73
C LEU A 106 -6.84 9.15 -9.12
N ILE A 107 -6.16 9.97 -9.92
CA ILE A 107 -5.06 10.84 -9.46
C ILE A 107 -5.60 11.91 -8.50
N LEU A 108 -6.72 12.57 -8.83
CA LEU A 108 -7.33 13.59 -7.99
C LEU A 108 -7.72 13.02 -6.62
N LEU A 109 -8.42 11.90 -6.57
CA LEU A 109 -8.80 11.25 -5.32
C LEU A 109 -7.58 10.83 -4.49
N THR A 110 -6.55 10.29 -5.14
CA THR A 110 -5.30 9.90 -4.48
C THR A 110 -4.60 11.10 -3.86
N SER A 111 -4.52 12.21 -4.60
CA SER A 111 -3.80 13.40 -4.16
C SER A 111 -4.55 14.18 -3.08
N GLU A 112 -5.87 14.23 -3.14
CA GLU A 112 -6.69 15.03 -2.24
C GLU A 112 -7.01 14.30 -0.93
N LEU A 113 -7.35 13.01 -1.02
CA LEU A 113 -7.72 12.21 0.15
C LEU A 113 -6.53 11.54 0.84
N GLY A 114 -5.41 11.34 0.14
CA GLY A 114 -4.25 10.62 0.66
C GLY A 114 -4.56 9.16 1.04
N PHE A 115 -5.58 8.58 0.43
CA PHE A 115 -5.93 7.17 0.62
C PHE A 115 -4.95 6.27 -0.13
N ARG A 116 -4.79 5.03 0.36
CA ARG A 116 -3.98 4.04 -0.36
C ARG A 116 -4.70 3.61 -1.64
N ILE A 117 -3.93 3.26 -2.67
CA ILE A 117 -4.51 2.84 -3.94
C ILE A 117 -5.52 1.70 -3.79
N GLY A 118 -5.25 0.70 -2.94
CA GLY A 118 -6.20 -0.36 -2.65
C GLY A 118 -7.47 0.11 -1.91
N GLU A 119 -7.39 1.20 -1.13
CA GLU A 119 -8.54 1.82 -0.48
C GLU A 119 -9.42 2.53 -1.52
N ILE A 120 -8.80 3.24 -2.47
CA ILE A 120 -9.50 3.95 -3.55
C ILE A 120 -10.17 2.98 -4.53
N LEU A 121 -9.46 1.93 -4.95
CA LEU A 121 -10.00 0.94 -5.88
C LEU A 121 -11.13 0.07 -5.26
N GLY A 122 -11.21 0.03 -3.93
CA GLY A 122 -12.27 -0.66 -3.21
C GLY A 122 -13.52 0.19 -2.96
N ILE A 123 -13.57 1.44 -3.42
CA ILE A 123 -14.73 2.32 -3.23
C ILE A 123 -15.94 1.79 -4.01
N ASP A 124 -17.03 1.57 -3.28
CA ASP A 124 -18.36 1.31 -3.82
C ASP A 124 -19.07 2.65 -4.00
N TYR A 125 -19.29 3.07 -5.25
CA TYR A 125 -19.86 4.38 -5.53
C TYR A 125 -21.32 4.53 -5.07
N THR A 126 -22.01 3.42 -4.80
CA THR A 126 -23.40 3.43 -4.36
C THR A 126 -23.54 3.56 -2.85
N LYS A 127 -22.52 3.20 -2.07
CA LYS A 127 -22.58 3.11 -0.60
C LYS A 127 -21.54 3.96 0.12
N ASP A 128 -20.38 4.18 -0.51
CA ASP A 128 -19.23 4.80 0.15
C ASP A 128 -19.12 6.31 -0.14
N ILE A 129 -19.90 6.83 -1.08
CA ILE A 129 -19.93 8.25 -1.44
C ILE A 129 -21.18 8.90 -0.84
N ASP A 130 -20.96 9.92 -0.03
CA ASP A 130 -22.00 10.81 0.42
C ASP A 130 -22.10 11.99 -0.56
N TYR A 131 -23.14 11.96 -1.39
CA TYR A 131 -23.34 12.92 -2.46
C TYR A 131 -23.81 14.30 -1.98
N GLU A 132 -24.25 14.42 -0.74
CA GLU A 132 -24.66 15.70 -0.15
C GLU A 132 -23.49 16.43 0.50
N THR A 133 -22.60 15.68 1.17
CA THR A 133 -21.46 16.25 1.92
C THR A 133 -20.14 16.18 1.17
N HIS A 134 -20.10 15.55 -0.02
CA HIS A 134 -18.92 15.26 -0.83
C HIS A 134 -17.86 14.42 -0.07
N GLU A 135 -18.32 13.61 0.89
CA GLU A 135 -17.43 12.72 1.65
C GLU A 135 -17.32 11.36 1.00
N ILE A 136 -16.11 10.81 1.00
CA ILE A 136 -15.85 9.42 0.64
C ILE A 136 -15.42 8.65 1.88
N ARG A 137 -16.02 7.49 2.08
CA ARG A 137 -15.73 6.57 3.19
C ARG A 137 -15.02 5.34 2.65
N VAL A 138 -13.94 4.95 3.31
CA VAL A 138 -13.27 3.69 3.03
C VAL A 138 -13.72 2.67 4.06
N ASN A 139 -14.48 1.68 3.61
CA ASN A 139 -14.92 0.57 4.41
C ASN A 139 -14.04 -0.66 4.16
N PHE A 140 -13.67 -1.36 5.23
CA PHE A 140 -12.95 -2.63 5.10
C PHE A 140 -13.88 -3.71 4.55
N ARG A 141 -13.47 -4.34 3.43
CA ARG A 141 -14.15 -5.49 2.83
C ARG A 141 -13.11 -6.59 2.57
N GLU A 142 -13.44 -7.81 3.01
CA GLU A 142 -12.50 -8.95 2.89
C GLU A 142 -12.47 -9.55 1.48
N ASP A 143 -13.60 -9.53 0.76
CA ASP A 143 -13.81 -10.24 -0.50
C ASP A 143 -14.04 -9.27 -1.67
N ASN A 144 -13.09 -8.39 -1.95
CA ASN A 144 -13.14 -7.55 -3.14
C ASN A 144 -12.70 -8.34 -4.39
N GLU A 145 -13.51 -8.31 -5.45
CA GLU A 145 -13.21 -8.99 -6.73
C GLU A 145 -11.90 -8.52 -7.40
N ASN A 146 -11.47 -7.30 -7.09
CA ASN A 146 -10.25 -6.70 -7.63
C ASN A 146 -9.03 -6.86 -6.74
N ASP A 147 -9.10 -7.70 -5.70
CA ASP A 147 -8.06 -7.88 -4.69
C ASP A 147 -7.67 -6.59 -3.94
N ALA A 148 -8.46 -5.52 -4.07
CA ALA A 148 -8.26 -4.28 -3.36
C ALA A 148 -8.49 -4.47 -1.86
N ARG A 149 -7.48 -4.15 -1.04
CA ARG A 149 -7.54 -4.35 0.41
C ARG A 149 -7.26 -3.05 1.14
N ALA A 150 -8.15 -2.69 2.04
CA ALA A 150 -7.81 -1.77 3.12
C ALA A 150 -6.86 -2.51 4.08
N LYS A 151 -5.62 -2.05 4.19
CA LYS A 151 -4.54 -2.74 4.93
C LYS A 151 -4.80 -2.87 6.42
N ASN A 152 -5.64 -1.99 6.97
CA ASN A 152 -6.10 -2.00 8.36
C ASN A 152 -7.63 -1.94 8.33
N ALA A 153 -8.29 -2.63 9.24
CA ALA A 153 -9.75 -2.57 9.42
C ALA A 153 -10.24 -1.20 9.97
N GLU A 154 -9.53 -0.12 9.67
CA GLU A 154 -9.86 1.23 10.11
C GLU A 154 -10.69 1.93 9.03
N GLU A 155 -11.88 2.38 9.40
CA GLU A 155 -12.67 3.29 8.59
C GLU A 155 -11.91 4.61 8.42
N ARG A 156 -11.82 5.08 7.20
CA ARG A 156 -11.27 6.40 6.88
C ARG A 156 -12.32 7.20 6.11
N ARG A 157 -12.33 8.49 6.35
CA ARG A 157 -13.21 9.42 5.66
C ARG A 157 -12.39 10.58 5.13
N GLY A 158 -12.78 11.10 4.00
CA GLY A 158 -12.21 12.31 3.45
C GLY A 158 -13.25 13.05 2.62
N ARG A 159 -13.18 14.37 2.67
CA ARG A 159 -14.05 15.24 1.87
C ARG A 159 -13.30 15.71 0.64
N LEU A 160 -13.95 15.66 -0.50
CA LEU A 160 -13.45 16.23 -1.76
C LEU A 160 -13.78 17.73 -1.83
N SER A 161 -12.95 18.47 -2.55
CA SER A 161 -13.30 19.80 -3.03
C SER A 161 -14.48 19.72 -3.99
N ASP A 162 -15.21 20.82 -4.10
CA ASP A 162 -16.40 20.86 -4.97
C ASP A 162 -16.00 20.61 -6.43
N ASP A 163 -14.89 21.16 -6.89
CA ASP A 163 -14.36 20.97 -8.26
C ASP A 163 -14.02 19.49 -8.54
N THR A 164 -13.33 18.82 -7.60
CA THR A 164 -12.99 17.39 -7.75
C THR A 164 -14.24 16.52 -7.69
N PHE A 165 -15.22 16.89 -6.88
CA PHE A 165 -16.48 16.16 -6.78
C PHE A 165 -17.33 16.31 -8.06
N GLU A 166 -17.43 17.51 -8.64
CA GLU A 166 -18.07 17.71 -9.94
C GLU A 166 -17.40 16.88 -11.04
N PHE A 167 -16.08 16.81 -11.03
CA PHE A 167 -15.34 16.01 -12.00
C PHE A 167 -15.53 14.51 -11.77
N LEU A 168 -15.68 14.06 -10.54
CA LEU A 168 -16.08 12.69 -10.21
C LEU A 168 -17.48 12.36 -10.77
N LEU A 169 -18.45 13.27 -10.62
CA LEU A 169 -19.79 13.11 -11.19
C LEU A 169 -19.75 13.04 -12.73
N TYR A 170 -18.93 13.89 -13.35
CA TYR A 170 -18.68 13.82 -14.79
C TYR A 170 -18.17 12.43 -15.21
N TYR A 171 -17.18 11.88 -14.50
CA TYR A 171 -16.67 10.54 -14.76
C TYR A 171 -17.76 9.46 -14.64
N ILE A 172 -18.55 9.52 -13.57
CA ILE A 172 -19.66 8.57 -13.37
C ILE A 172 -20.68 8.68 -14.50
N GLY A 173 -21.01 9.88 -14.94
CA GLY A 173 -21.92 10.12 -16.06
C GLY A 173 -21.38 9.60 -17.39
N GLU A 174 -20.10 9.87 -17.69
CA GLU A 174 -19.43 9.44 -18.93
C GLU A 174 -19.42 7.92 -19.11
N TYR A 175 -19.23 7.18 -18.00
CA TYR A 175 -19.17 5.72 -18.02
C TYR A 175 -20.40 5.04 -17.41
N TRP A 176 -21.52 5.75 -17.29
CA TRP A 176 -22.73 5.24 -16.64
C TRP A 176 -23.23 3.90 -17.21
N ASP A 177 -23.22 3.74 -18.53
CA ASP A 177 -23.67 2.52 -19.19
C ASP A 177 -22.91 1.25 -18.74
N ILE A 178 -21.70 1.44 -18.24
CA ILE A 178 -20.83 0.36 -17.75
C ILE A 178 -20.90 0.29 -16.24
N LEU A 179 -20.81 1.43 -15.55
CA LEU A 179 -20.80 1.53 -14.09
C LEU A 179 -22.07 0.99 -13.45
N GLN A 180 -23.26 1.27 -14.02
CA GLN A 180 -24.53 0.81 -13.47
C GLN A 180 -24.68 -0.72 -13.37
N LYS A 181 -23.77 -1.50 -13.95
CA LYS A 181 -23.80 -2.97 -13.94
C LYS A 181 -23.01 -3.58 -12.78
N GLN A 182 -22.35 -2.78 -11.99
CA GLN A 182 -21.52 -3.22 -10.86
C GLN A 182 -21.38 -2.08 -9.83
N GLU A 183 -20.76 -2.31 -8.69
CA GLU A 183 -20.75 -1.36 -7.55
C GLU A 183 -19.42 -0.59 -7.41
N TYR A 184 -18.32 -1.06 -8.02
CA TYR A 184 -17.01 -0.42 -7.89
C TYR A 184 -16.92 0.89 -8.65
N LEU A 185 -16.34 1.91 -8.02
CA LEU A 185 -16.12 3.21 -8.65
C LEU A 185 -15.14 3.10 -9.84
N PHE A 186 -14.05 2.36 -9.69
CA PHE A 186 -13.01 2.24 -10.71
C PHE A 186 -13.09 0.93 -11.48
N ILE A 187 -13.27 1.05 -12.79
CA ILE A 187 -13.47 -0.06 -13.73
C ILE A 187 -12.47 0.00 -14.89
N ASN A 188 -12.25 -1.13 -15.52
CA ASN A 188 -11.54 -1.18 -16.79
C ASN A 188 -12.44 -0.63 -17.90
N ILE A 189 -11.97 0.37 -18.64
CA ILE A 189 -12.75 1.08 -19.69
C ILE A 189 -12.43 0.61 -21.10
N LYS A 190 -11.45 -0.28 -21.28
CA LYS A 190 -11.00 -0.80 -22.59
C LYS A 190 -10.58 -2.28 -22.48
N GLY A 191 -10.62 -2.97 -23.61
CA GLY A 191 -10.18 -4.37 -23.75
C GLY A 191 -11.19 -5.40 -23.28
N ASP A 192 -10.75 -6.65 -23.18
CA ASP A 192 -11.61 -7.82 -22.84
C ASP A 192 -12.13 -7.79 -21.39
N THR A 193 -11.55 -6.93 -20.56
CA THR A 193 -11.94 -6.75 -19.16
C THR A 193 -12.80 -5.51 -18.94
N THR A 194 -13.29 -4.87 -19.98
CA THR A 194 -14.16 -3.68 -19.87
C THR A 194 -15.34 -3.94 -18.93
N GLY A 195 -15.55 -3.02 -17.99
CA GLY A 195 -16.59 -3.11 -16.96
C GLY A 195 -16.22 -3.93 -15.73
N LYS A 196 -15.12 -4.67 -15.74
CA LYS A 196 -14.63 -5.34 -14.52
C LYS A 196 -13.94 -4.34 -13.60
N PRO A 197 -13.99 -4.57 -12.27
CA PRO A 197 -13.28 -3.74 -11.30
C PRO A 197 -11.78 -3.64 -11.62
N MET A 198 -11.22 -2.45 -11.50
CA MET A 198 -9.81 -2.18 -11.77
C MET A 198 -8.93 -2.77 -10.68
N LYS A 199 -7.86 -3.47 -11.05
CA LYS A 199 -6.88 -4.06 -10.14
C LYS A 199 -5.73 -3.09 -9.85
N VAL A 200 -5.05 -3.31 -8.71
CA VAL A 200 -3.88 -2.50 -8.30
C VAL A 200 -2.77 -2.55 -9.36
N ASP A 201 -2.50 -3.73 -9.94
CA ASP A 201 -1.49 -3.90 -10.98
C ASP A 201 -1.78 -3.04 -12.22
N SER A 202 -3.07 -2.88 -12.59
CA SER A 202 -3.47 -2.03 -13.71
C SER A 202 -3.14 -0.54 -13.48
N VAL A 203 -3.06 -0.11 -12.21
CA VAL A 203 -2.63 1.26 -11.88
C VAL A 203 -1.12 1.41 -12.06
N TYR A 204 -0.33 0.41 -11.67
CA TYR A 204 1.11 0.43 -11.92
C TYR A 204 1.41 0.46 -13.42
N ASP A 205 0.74 -0.38 -14.22
CA ASP A 205 0.86 -0.38 -15.68
C ASP A 205 0.47 0.98 -16.32
N MET A 206 -0.44 1.71 -15.69
CA MET A 206 -0.83 3.06 -16.15
C MET A 206 0.31 4.06 -15.97
N PHE A 207 1.08 3.97 -14.88
CA PHE A 207 2.21 4.87 -14.61
C PHE A 207 3.50 4.49 -15.36
N GLU A 208 3.60 3.27 -15.92
CA GLU A 208 4.74 2.82 -16.72
C GLU A 208 4.63 3.19 -18.20
N ARG A 209 3.49 3.71 -18.65
CA ARG A 209 3.21 4.13 -20.04
C ARG A 209 3.60 5.58 -20.28
#